data_7b16946aad18a575f4204dd918996d2a
#
_entry.id   7b16946aad18a575f4204dd918996d2a
#
_cell.length_a   1.000
_cell.length_b   1.000
_cell.length_c   1.000
_cell.angle_alpha   90.00
_cell.angle_beta   90.00
_cell.angle_gamma   90.00
#
_symmetry.space_group_name_H-M   'P 1'
#
loop_
_entity.id
_entity.type
_entity.pdbx_description
1 polymer ?
#
loop_
_entity_poly.entity_id
_entity_poly.type
_entity_poly.pdbx_seq_one_letter_code
_entity_poly.pdbx_strand_id
1 'polypeptide(L)'
;DRMYNSLRLLEIPFRMEREQVKAELQKVLDAAEDSPVHFLYWQISRGVAPRNHVFPGPEAEPTLMAFVKPHTMKSMEKPYKLISLEDNRFKLCNIKTLNLIPSVLANQRALEAGCDEAVLHRGSRVTECAHSNISILKDGVLRTAPTDELILPGITRKHLLALARENGIPTLEEPFSMVELMNADEIIVTSSSALCMKVESIDRIPVGGKDPQRLKLLQDAYLAKFQRETAV
;
A
#
# COMPACT_ATOMS: atom_id res chain seq x y z
N ASP A 1 -11.60 -6.78 6.26
CA ASP A 1 -12.59 -6.18 5.34
C ASP A 1 -12.10 -6.18 3.89
N ARG A 2 -10.94 -5.56 3.57
CA ARG A 2 -10.44 -5.46 2.19
C ARG A 2 -10.24 -6.82 1.51
N MET A 3 -9.74 -7.84 2.22
CA MET A 3 -9.61 -9.20 1.70
C MET A 3 -10.97 -9.75 1.24
N TYR A 4 -11.99 -9.71 2.11
CA TYR A 4 -13.33 -10.19 1.77
C TYR A 4 -13.96 -9.40 0.62
N ASN A 5 -13.72 -8.09 0.54
CA ASN A 5 -14.16 -7.31 -0.62
C ASN A 5 -13.44 -7.75 -1.91
N SER A 6 -12.13 -8.02 -1.86
CA SER A 6 -11.40 -8.56 -3.01
C SER A 6 -11.91 -9.94 -3.44
N LEU A 7 -12.19 -10.83 -2.47
CA LEU A 7 -12.76 -12.16 -2.74
C LEU A 7 -14.13 -12.06 -3.43
N ARG A 8 -15.00 -11.17 -2.94
CA ARG A 8 -16.31 -10.90 -3.55
C ARG A 8 -16.19 -10.37 -4.97
N LEU A 9 -15.29 -9.40 -5.22
CA LEU A 9 -15.06 -8.82 -6.55
C LEU A 9 -14.46 -9.82 -7.53
N LEU A 10 -13.70 -10.80 -7.05
CA LEU A 10 -13.16 -11.90 -7.84
C LEU A 10 -14.08 -13.12 -7.86
N GLU A 11 -15.23 -13.07 -7.21
CA GLU A 11 -16.17 -14.20 -7.12
C GLU A 11 -15.49 -15.49 -6.62
N ILE A 12 -14.57 -15.36 -5.63
CA ILE A 12 -13.96 -16.53 -4.98
C ILE A 12 -14.89 -17.00 -3.85
N PRO A 13 -15.40 -18.24 -3.88
CA PRO A 13 -16.41 -18.75 -2.94
C PRO A 13 -15.77 -19.17 -1.59
N PHE A 14 -15.03 -18.27 -0.97
CA PHE A 14 -14.38 -18.50 0.32
C PHE A 14 -15.38 -18.38 1.47
N ARG A 15 -15.48 -19.41 2.32
CA ARG A 15 -16.54 -19.57 3.31
C ARG A 15 -16.12 -19.33 4.76
N MET A 16 -14.80 -19.25 5.04
CA MET A 16 -14.34 -19.00 6.42
C MET A 16 -14.75 -17.59 6.86
N GLU A 17 -15.34 -17.48 8.03
CA GLU A 17 -15.66 -16.22 8.67
C GLU A 17 -14.40 -15.54 9.20
N ARG A 18 -14.48 -14.23 9.48
CA ARG A 18 -13.33 -13.42 9.91
C ARG A 18 -12.62 -13.98 11.14
N GLU A 19 -13.38 -14.42 12.13
CA GLU A 19 -12.83 -14.96 13.37
C GLU A 19 -12.12 -16.31 13.13
N GLN A 20 -12.61 -17.12 12.20
CA GLN A 20 -11.94 -18.35 11.80
C GLN A 20 -10.61 -18.05 11.10
N VAL A 21 -10.59 -17.10 10.16
CA VAL A 21 -9.32 -16.68 9.51
C VAL A 21 -8.34 -16.11 10.54
N LYS A 22 -8.79 -15.28 11.48
CA LYS A 22 -7.93 -14.78 12.56
C LYS A 22 -7.34 -15.91 13.39
N ALA A 23 -8.16 -16.90 13.75
CA ALA A 23 -7.70 -18.06 14.52
C ALA A 23 -6.63 -18.87 13.76
N GLU A 24 -6.80 -19.08 12.44
CA GLU A 24 -5.77 -19.74 11.64
C GLU A 24 -4.47 -18.93 11.53
N LEU A 25 -4.59 -17.61 11.34
CA LEU A 25 -3.42 -16.72 11.31
C LEU A 25 -2.72 -16.66 12.66
N GLN A 26 -3.46 -16.72 13.77
CA GLN A 26 -2.89 -16.76 15.12
C GLN A 26 -2.05 -18.02 15.33
N LYS A 27 -2.51 -19.19 14.91
CA LYS A 27 -1.71 -20.43 14.97
C LYS A 27 -0.37 -20.31 14.25
N VAL A 28 -0.35 -19.59 13.11
CA VAL A 28 0.89 -19.34 12.36
C VAL A 28 1.83 -18.41 13.14
N LEU A 29 1.28 -17.39 13.81
CA LEU A 29 2.05 -16.50 14.68
C LEU A 29 2.58 -17.22 15.93
N ASP A 30 1.76 -18.04 16.56
CA ASP A 30 2.15 -18.80 17.78
C ASP A 30 3.27 -19.81 17.51
N ALA A 31 3.40 -20.25 16.25
CA ALA A 31 4.48 -21.16 15.80
C ALA A 31 5.72 -20.41 15.28
N ALA A 32 5.73 -19.07 15.32
CA ALA A 32 6.85 -18.28 14.82
C ALA A 32 8.04 -18.31 15.79
N GLU A 33 9.24 -18.14 15.25
CA GLU A 33 10.43 -17.86 16.06
C GLU A 33 10.32 -16.48 16.72
N ASP A 34 10.94 -16.32 17.88
CA ASP A 34 10.93 -15.04 18.59
C ASP A 34 11.53 -13.92 17.75
N SER A 35 10.79 -12.84 17.63
CA SER A 35 11.22 -11.62 16.93
C SER A 35 10.46 -10.41 17.46
N PRO A 36 11.11 -9.22 17.57
CA PRO A 36 10.42 -8.00 17.96
C PRO A 36 9.30 -7.59 17.01
N VAL A 37 9.41 -7.93 15.72
CA VAL A 37 8.41 -7.64 14.70
C VAL A 37 8.30 -8.82 13.75
N HIS A 38 7.09 -9.21 13.43
CA HIS A 38 6.78 -10.24 12.46
C HIS A 38 6.11 -9.67 11.22
N PHE A 39 6.47 -10.21 10.06
CA PHE A 39 5.72 -10.03 8.82
C PHE A 39 4.85 -11.27 8.60
N LEU A 40 3.56 -11.13 8.83
CA LEU A 40 2.57 -12.16 8.54
C LEU A 40 1.99 -11.93 7.14
N TYR A 41 2.18 -12.88 6.26
CA TYR A 41 1.61 -12.87 4.91
C TYR A 41 0.52 -13.93 4.79
N TRP A 42 -0.54 -13.59 4.11
CA TRP A 42 -1.54 -14.57 3.71
C TRP A 42 -2.16 -14.23 2.36
N GLN A 43 -2.62 -15.25 1.67
CA GLN A 43 -3.37 -15.12 0.43
C GLN A 43 -4.43 -16.20 0.33
N ILE A 44 -5.45 -15.96 -0.49
CA ILE A 44 -6.48 -16.93 -0.81
C ILE A 44 -6.52 -17.09 -2.33
N SER A 45 -6.43 -18.33 -2.78
CA SER A 45 -6.62 -18.70 -4.18
C SER A 45 -8.01 -19.31 -4.39
N ARG A 46 -8.42 -19.42 -5.65
CA ARG A 46 -9.66 -20.09 -6.02
C ARG A 46 -9.60 -21.61 -5.84
N GLY A 47 -8.44 -22.17 -5.52
CA GLY A 47 -8.21 -23.60 -5.37
C GLY A 47 -7.35 -24.16 -6.52
N VAL A 48 -7.27 -25.48 -6.57
CA VAL A 48 -6.48 -26.23 -7.57
C VAL A 48 -7.41 -26.85 -8.60
N ALA A 49 -7.16 -26.57 -9.87
CA ALA A 49 -7.91 -27.12 -10.98
C ALA A 49 -7.06 -27.12 -12.27
N PRO A 50 -7.41 -27.88 -13.31
CA PRO A 50 -6.78 -27.76 -14.61
C PRO A 50 -6.86 -26.33 -15.16
N ARG A 51 -5.79 -25.84 -15.78
CA ARG A 51 -5.72 -24.48 -16.32
C ARG A 51 -6.76 -24.27 -17.43
N ASN A 52 -7.64 -23.31 -17.22
CA ASN A 52 -8.62 -22.87 -18.20
C ASN A 52 -8.82 -21.34 -18.08
N HIS A 53 -9.64 -20.74 -18.97
CA HIS A 53 -10.04 -19.32 -18.94
C HIS A 53 -11.46 -19.10 -18.34
N VAL A 54 -12.06 -20.16 -17.83
CA VAL A 54 -13.30 -20.10 -17.03
C VAL A 54 -12.99 -20.45 -15.58
N PHE A 55 -13.92 -20.16 -14.69
CA PHE A 55 -13.80 -20.58 -13.29
C PHE A 55 -13.80 -22.12 -13.21
N PRO A 56 -13.04 -22.70 -12.26
CA PRO A 56 -13.14 -24.12 -11.97
C PRO A 56 -14.54 -24.48 -11.48
N GLY A 57 -14.88 -25.77 -11.61
CA GLY A 57 -16.12 -26.31 -11.07
C GLY A 57 -16.19 -26.27 -9.53
N PRO A 58 -17.34 -26.66 -8.97
CA PRO A 58 -17.60 -26.58 -7.53
C PRO A 58 -16.70 -27.49 -6.68
N GLU A 59 -15.97 -28.41 -7.30
CA GLU A 59 -15.00 -29.30 -6.66
C GLU A 59 -13.70 -28.58 -6.27
N ALA A 60 -13.41 -27.40 -6.82
CA ALA A 60 -12.24 -26.64 -6.49
C ALA A 60 -12.49 -25.79 -5.24
N GLU A 61 -11.96 -26.22 -4.11
CA GLU A 61 -12.09 -25.50 -2.85
C GLU A 61 -11.03 -24.36 -2.74
N PRO A 62 -11.44 -23.14 -2.33
CA PRO A 62 -10.50 -22.06 -2.09
C PRO A 62 -9.44 -22.44 -1.06
N THR A 63 -8.20 -22.06 -1.36
CA THR A 63 -7.03 -22.38 -0.50
C THR A 63 -6.53 -21.14 0.20
N LEU A 64 -6.50 -21.15 1.53
CA LEU A 64 -5.80 -20.17 2.36
C LEU A 64 -4.34 -20.63 2.54
N MET A 65 -3.40 -19.77 2.16
CA MET A 65 -1.97 -19.94 2.46
C MET A 65 -1.52 -18.80 3.37
N ALA A 66 -0.78 -19.12 4.41
CA ALA A 66 -0.17 -18.13 5.29
C ALA A 66 1.25 -18.54 5.67
N PHE A 67 2.12 -17.55 5.89
CA PHE A 67 3.42 -17.72 6.51
C PHE A 67 3.81 -16.50 7.32
N VAL A 68 4.71 -16.70 8.26
CA VAL A 68 5.30 -15.65 9.09
C VAL A 68 6.81 -15.67 8.94
N LYS A 69 7.44 -14.50 9.06
CA LYS A 69 8.90 -14.35 9.13
C LYS A 69 9.27 -13.15 9.98
N PRO A 70 10.47 -13.14 10.58
CA PRO A 70 11.02 -11.94 11.20
C PRO A 70 11.04 -10.77 10.21
N HIS A 71 10.81 -9.57 10.73
CA HIS A 71 10.78 -8.35 9.92
C HIS A 71 11.45 -7.18 10.64
N THR A 72 11.98 -6.25 9.86
CA THR A 72 12.49 -4.97 10.35
C THR A 72 11.72 -3.86 9.65
N MET A 73 11.09 -2.99 10.44
CA MET A 73 10.40 -1.82 9.89
C MET A 73 11.41 -0.83 9.32
N LYS A 74 11.06 -0.25 8.18
CA LYS A 74 11.88 0.82 7.59
C LYS A 74 11.82 2.07 8.47
N SER A 75 12.97 2.71 8.68
CA SER A 75 13.01 4.00 9.38
C SER A 75 12.36 5.08 8.52
N MET A 76 11.42 5.83 9.10
CA MET A 76 10.79 6.98 8.44
C MET A 76 11.72 8.20 8.33
N GLU A 77 12.88 8.18 8.97
CA GLU A 77 13.89 9.25 8.88
C GLU A 77 14.64 9.25 7.55
N LYS A 78 14.76 8.08 6.91
CA LYS A 78 15.38 7.97 5.59
C LYS A 78 14.36 8.28 4.50
N PRO A 79 14.48 9.42 3.80
CA PRO A 79 13.53 9.76 2.75
C PRO A 79 13.66 8.82 1.55
N TYR A 80 12.58 8.72 0.77
CA TYR A 80 12.53 7.95 -0.48
C TYR A 80 12.95 8.80 -1.67
N LYS A 81 13.62 8.15 -2.60
CA LYS A 81 13.87 8.62 -3.96
C LYS A 81 12.99 7.83 -4.92
N LEU A 82 12.28 8.54 -5.77
CA LEU A 82 11.38 7.91 -6.74
C LEU A 82 11.83 8.17 -8.17
N ILE A 83 11.43 7.29 -9.09
CA ILE A 83 11.33 7.59 -10.52
C ILE A 83 9.88 7.67 -10.91
N SER A 84 9.56 8.40 -11.98
CA SER A 84 8.22 8.42 -12.57
C SER A 84 8.15 7.45 -13.76
N LEU A 85 7.04 6.70 -13.87
CA LEU A 85 6.81 5.76 -14.97
C LEU A 85 5.33 5.79 -15.37
N GLU A 86 5.08 5.54 -16.67
CA GLU A 86 3.72 5.31 -17.14
C GLU A 86 3.11 4.07 -16.47
N ASP A 87 1.87 4.20 -16.00
CA ASP A 87 1.14 3.13 -15.33
C ASP A 87 0.58 2.12 -16.34
N ASN A 88 1.35 1.07 -16.59
CA ASN A 88 0.99 -0.05 -17.45
C ASN A 88 0.26 -1.19 -16.72
N ARG A 89 -0.17 -0.98 -15.47
CA ARG A 89 -0.94 -1.99 -14.74
C ARG A 89 -2.31 -2.17 -15.37
N PHE A 90 -2.88 -3.36 -15.15
CA PHE A 90 -4.27 -3.59 -15.55
C PHE A 90 -5.21 -2.65 -14.79
N LYS A 91 -6.43 -2.44 -15.30
CA LYS A 91 -7.52 -1.93 -14.48
C LYS A 91 -7.84 -2.93 -13.36
N LEU A 92 -8.69 -2.55 -12.40
CA LEU A 92 -8.98 -3.32 -11.19
C LEU A 92 -7.84 -3.32 -10.17
N CYS A 93 -7.03 -2.26 -10.13
CA CYS A 93 -5.99 -2.07 -9.12
C CYS A 93 -6.56 -1.99 -7.69
N ASN A 94 -7.85 -1.67 -7.56
CA ASN A 94 -8.60 -1.70 -6.29
C ASN A 94 -8.76 -3.11 -5.69
N ILE A 95 -8.48 -4.15 -6.46
CA ILE A 95 -8.49 -5.54 -5.99
C ILE A 95 -7.06 -5.98 -5.67
N LYS A 96 -6.83 -6.44 -4.44
CA LYS A 96 -5.48 -6.89 -4.06
C LYS A 96 -5.23 -8.31 -4.59
N THR A 97 -4.45 -8.42 -5.67
CA THR A 97 -4.16 -9.66 -6.37
C THR A 97 -2.66 -9.92 -6.50
N LEU A 98 -2.29 -11.10 -7.01
CA LEU A 98 -0.93 -11.46 -7.42
C LEU A 98 -0.60 -11.09 -8.87
N ASN A 99 -1.46 -10.33 -9.54
CA ASN A 99 -1.23 -9.85 -10.90
C ASN A 99 -0.24 -8.66 -10.89
N LEU A 100 1.01 -8.93 -10.52
CA LEU A 100 2.01 -7.94 -10.15
C LEU A 100 3.07 -7.68 -11.22
N ILE A 101 2.97 -8.28 -12.41
CA ILE A 101 4.01 -8.14 -13.44
C ILE A 101 4.39 -6.69 -13.71
N PRO A 102 3.46 -5.75 -14.01
CA PRO A 102 3.84 -4.36 -14.26
C PRO A 102 4.45 -3.67 -13.03
N SER A 103 3.93 -3.96 -11.83
CA SER A 103 4.46 -3.41 -10.57
C SER A 103 5.87 -3.89 -10.28
N VAL A 104 6.16 -5.17 -10.51
CA VAL A 104 7.50 -5.76 -10.33
C VAL A 104 8.49 -5.14 -11.32
N LEU A 105 8.11 -5.00 -12.59
CA LEU A 105 8.94 -4.35 -13.60
C LEU A 105 9.20 -2.88 -13.25
N ALA A 106 8.19 -2.13 -12.80
CA ALA A 106 8.35 -0.74 -12.39
C ALA A 106 9.31 -0.62 -11.20
N ASN A 107 9.16 -1.48 -10.20
CA ASN A 107 10.04 -1.48 -9.03
C ASN A 107 11.48 -1.89 -9.39
N GLN A 108 11.66 -2.82 -10.33
CA GLN A 108 12.98 -3.18 -10.86
C GLN A 108 13.64 -1.98 -11.54
N ARG A 109 12.90 -1.19 -12.33
CA ARG A 109 13.44 0.05 -12.95
C ARG A 109 13.83 1.09 -11.90
N ALA A 110 13.06 1.23 -10.82
CA ALA A 110 13.43 2.10 -9.72
C ALA A 110 14.76 1.67 -9.07
N LEU A 111 14.91 0.37 -8.79
CA LEU A 111 16.15 -0.18 -8.24
C LEU A 111 17.36 0.05 -9.16
N GLU A 112 17.21 -0.18 -10.46
CA GLU A 112 18.25 0.05 -11.47
C GLU A 112 18.65 1.53 -11.56
N ALA A 113 17.70 2.45 -11.30
CA ALA A 113 17.95 3.89 -11.24
C ALA A 113 18.53 4.38 -9.89
N GLY A 114 18.74 3.48 -8.92
CA GLY A 114 19.20 3.81 -7.57
C GLY A 114 18.14 4.50 -6.72
N CYS A 115 16.86 4.23 -7.01
CA CYS A 115 15.70 4.76 -6.33
C CYS A 115 14.99 3.69 -5.49
N ASP A 116 14.17 4.13 -4.53
CA ASP A 116 13.48 3.24 -3.59
C ASP A 116 12.20 2.64 -4.18
N GLU A 117 11.51 3.39 -5.07
CA GLU A 117 10.27 2.96 -5.70
C GLU A 117 9.94 3.80 -6.95
N ALA A 118 8.95 3.37 -7.74
CA ALA A 118 8.42 4.13 -8.86
C ALA A 118 7.05 4.73 -8.52
N VAL A 119 6.85 6.03 -8.77
CA VAL A 119 5.52 6.64 -8.85
C VAL A 119 4.95 6.43 -10.25
N LEU A 120 3.69 6.03 -10.32
CA LEU A 120 3.00 5.66 -11.54
C LEU A 120 1.98 6.73 -11.94
N HIS A 121 1.86 7.00 -13.24
CA HIS A 121 0.89 7.94 -13.77
C HIS A 121 0.27 7.45 -15.08
N ARG A 122 -0.94 7.88 -15.41
CA ARG A 122 -1.62 7.68 -16.69
C ARG A 122 -1.84 9.03 -17.35
N GLY A 123 -1.09 9.29 -18.40
CA GLY A 123 -0.98 10.66 -18.92
C GLY A 123 -0.48 11.58 -17.81
N SER A 124 -1.23 12.66 -17.52
CA SER A 124 -0.87 13.58 -16.44
C SER A 124 -1.29 13.12 -15.04
N ARG A 125 -2.24 12.20 -14.90
CA ARG A 125 -2.81 11.79 -13.63
C ARG A 125 -1.90 10.83 -12.88
N VAL A 126 -1.49 11.19 -11.67
CA VAL A 126 -0.83 10.27 -10.74
C VAL A 126 -1.84 9.23 -10.23
N THR A 127 -1.43 7.97 -10.21
CA THR A 127 -2.23 6.88 -9.65
C THR A 127 -1.73 6.50 -8.26
N GLU A 128 -0.72 5.69 -8.15
CA GLU A 128 -0.05 5.31 -6.90
C GLU A 128 1.42 4.94 -7.19
N CYS A 129 2.13 4.35 -6.25
CA CYS A 129 3.45 3.80 -6.51
C CYS A 129 3.37 2.30 -6.91
N ALA A 130 4.51 1.71 -7.27
CA ALA A 130 4.56 0.33 -7.73
C ALA A 130 3.99 -0.69 -6.73
N HIS A 131 4.12 -0.44 -5.42
CA HIS A 131 3.58 -1.28 -4.35
C HIS A 131 3.05 -0.49 -3.14
N SER A 132 2.94 0.84 -3.25
CA SER A 132 2.53 1.76 -2.18
C SER A 132 1.52 2.79 -2.71
N ASN A 133 0.79 3.47 -1.81
CA ASN A 133 0.02 4.64 -2.19
C ASN A 133 0.86 5.92 -2.04
N ILE A 134 0.51 6.96 -2.77
CA ILE A 134 1.15 8.27 -2.71
C ILE A 134 0.13 9.36 -2.37
N SER A 135 0.56 10.32 -1.57
CA SER A 135 -0.23 11.50 -1.16
C SER A 135 0.64 12.74 -1.23
N ILE A 136 0.02 13.90 -1.38
CA ILE A 136 0.68 15.20 -1.34
C ILE A 136 0.10 16.05 -0.19
N LEU A 137 0.96 16.80 0.49
CA LEU A 137 0.57 17.97 1.28
C LEU A 137 0.74 19.20 0.39
N LYS A 138 -0.31 19.99 0.26
CA LYS A 138 -0.27 21.25 -0.48
C LYS A 138 -1.18 22.27 0.19
N ASP A 139 -0.64 23.45 0.50
CA ASP A 139 -1.36 24.53 1.15
C ASP A 139 -2.11 24.09 2.42
N GLY A 140 -1.48 23.20 3.19
CA GLY A 140 -2.02 22.65 4.43
C GLY A 140 -3.08 21.54 4.27
N VAL A 141 -3.35 21.07 3.07
CA VAL A 141 -4.31 20.01 2.77
C VAL A 141 -3.59 18.72 2.37
N LEU A 142 -3.97 17.59 2.95
CA LEU A 142 -3.52 16.27 2.53
C LEU A 142 -4.42 15.74 1.41
N ARG A 143 -3.86 15.56 0.22
CA ARG A 143 -4.57 15.05 -0.96
C ARG A 143 -3.99 13.73 -1.43
N THR A 144 -4.85 12.81 -1.83
CA THR A 144 -4.47 11.51 -2.38
C THR A 144 -5.46 11.09 -3.47
N ALA A 145 -5.04 10.24 -4.40
CA ALA A 145 -5.93 9.73 -5.43
C ALA A 145 -7.15 9.03 -4.83
N PRO A 146 -8.36 9.14 -5.42
CA PRO A 146 -9.56 8.47 -4.96
C PRO A 146 -9.42 6.95 -5.13
N THR A 147 -10.11 6.18 -4.29
CA THR A 147 -10.13 4.71 -4.34
C THR A 147 -11.02 4.20 -5.48
N ASP A 148 -10.65 4.52 -6.69
CA ASP A 148 -11.23 4.00 -7.91
C ASP A 148 -10.50 2.73 -8.40
N GLU A 149 -10.75 2.32 -9.66
CA GLU A 149 -10.14 1.12 -10.25
C GLU A 149 -8.63 1.24 -10.53
N LEU A 150 -8.02 2.43 -10.33
CA LEU A 150 -6.63 2.72 -10.66
C LEU A 150 -5.68 2.64 -9.47
N ILE A 151 -6.21 2.56 -8.25
CA ILE A 151 -5.38 2.45 -7.04
C ILE A 151 -5.89 1.37 -6.08
N LEU A 152 -4.98 0.82 -5.29
CA LEU A 152 -5.35 -0.04 -4.18
C LEU A 152 -5.84 0.81 -3.00
N PRO A 153 -7.01 0.48 -2.36
CA PRO A 153 -7.42 1.09 -1.10
C PRO A 153 -6.50 0.62 0.05
N GLY A 154 -5.34 1.27 0.16
CA GLY A 154 -4.30 0.91 1.13
C GLY A 154 -4.76 1.11 2.57
N ILE A 155 -4.45 0.16 3.45
CA ILE A 155 -4.77 0.26 4.88
C ILE A 155 -3.98 1.39 5.52
N THR A 156 -2.68 1.48 5.18
CA THR A 156 -1.81 2.57 5.66
C THR A 156 -2.30 3.94 5.17
N ARG A 157 -2.73 4.05 3.90
CA ARG A 157 -3.37 5.25 3.35
C ARG A 157 -4.64 5.63 4.15
N LYS A 158 -5.52 4.65 4.44
CA LYS A 158 -6.74 4.87 5.24
C LYS A 158 -6.40 5.44 6.62
N HIS A 159 -5.40 4.87 7.29
CA HIS A 159 -4.94 5.37 8.59
C HIS A 159 -4.32 6.76 8.50
N LEU A 160 -3.52 7.05 7.46
CA LEU A 160 -2.95 8.37 7.25
C LEU A 160 -4.04 9.45 7.11
N LEU A 161 -5.09 9.18 6.33
CA LEU A 161 -6.23 10.10 6.17
C LEU A 161 -7.00 10.32 7.48
N ALA A 162 -7.20 9.27 8.28
CA ALA A 162 -7.84 9.38 9.58
C ALA A 162 -7.00 10.24 10.54
N LEU A 163 -5.71 9.95 10.65
CA LEU A 163 -4.77 10.71 11.49
C LEU A 163 -4.65 12.18 11.05
N ALA A 164 -4.67 12.47 9.76
CA ALA A 164 -4.69 13.84 9.26
C ALA A 164 -5.91 14.60 9.78
N ARG A 165 -7.11 14.01 9.66
CA ARG A 165 -8.36 14.62 10.16
C ARG A 165 -8.35 14.80 11.68
N GLU A 166 -7.88 13.80 12.42
CA GLU A 166 -7.76 13.84 13.90
C GLU A 166 -6.80 14.96 14.36
N ASN A 167 -5.82 15.32 13.54
CA ASN A 167 -4.87 16.41 13.81
C ASN A 167 -5.21 17.73 13.11
N GLY A 168 -6.46 17.90 12.65
CA GLY A 168 -6.94 19.15 12.06
C GLY A 168 -6.39 19.45 10.65
N ILE A 169 -5.83 18.47 9.95
CA ILE A 169 -5.37 18.61 8.56
C ILE A 169 -6.52 18.19 7.64
N PRO A 170 -7.07 19.10 6.82
CA PRO A 170 -8.08 18.76 5.84
C PRO A 170 -7.58 17.70 4.84
N THR A 171 -8.48 16.81 4.42
CA THR A 171 -8.13 15.73 3.48
C THR A 171 -9.01 15.77 2.24
N LEU A 172 -8.41 15.56 1.07
CA LEU A 172 -9.09 15.40 -0.21
C LEU A 172 -8.73 14.08 -0.87
N GLU A 173 -9.74 13.35 -1.29
CA GLU A 173 -9.59 12.11 -2.07
C GLU A 173 -9.96 12.40 -3.53
N GLU A 174 -9.06 13.12 -4.22
CA GLU A 174 -9.24 13.61 -5.58
C GLU A 174 -7.99 13.36 -6.44
N PRO A 175 -8.14 13.15 -7.76
CA PRO A 175 -7.01 13.02 -8.66
C PRO A 175 -6.10 14.26 -8.60
N PHE A 176 -4.80 14.05 -8.79
CA PHE A 176 -3.83 15.11 -8.98
C PHE A 176 -2.83 14.71 -10.09
N SER A 177 -2.24 15.72 -10.68
CA SER A 177 -1.32 15.57 -11.81
C SER A 177 0.13 15.42 -11.35
N MET A 178 1.00 14.97 -12.27
CA MET A 178 2.45 14.99 -12.07
C MET A 178 2.98 16.40 -11.79
N VAL A 179 2.39 17.44 -12.40
CA VAL A 179 2.78 18.84 -12.14
C VAL A 179 2.44 19.23 -10.70
N GLU A 180 1.26 18.87 -10.19
CA GLU A 180 0.87 19.12 -8.80
C GLU A 180 1.76 18.30 -7.84
N LEU A 181 2.08 17.05 -8.18
CA LEU A 181 3.00 16.23 -7.40
C LEU A 181 4.37 16.90 -7.25
N MET A 182 4.98 17.33 -8.37
CA MET A 182 6.29 17.97 -8.37
C MET A 182 6.32 19.32 -7.63
N ASN A 183 5.18 20.00 -7.51
CA ASN A 183 5.04 21.30 -6.83
C ASN A 183 4.47 21.18 -5.41
N ALA A 184 4.25 19.97 -4.90
CA ALA A 184 3.74 19.73 -3.55
C ALA A 184 4.66 20.32 -2.47
N ASP A 185 4.08 20.60 -1.31
CA ASP A 185 4.84 21.08 -0.15
C ASP A 185 5.53 19.91 0.54
N GLU A 186 4.85 18.74 0.63
CA GLU A 186 5.44 17.45 0.99
C GLU A 186 4.82 16.34 0.16
N ILE A 187 5.56 15.25 -0.01
CA ILE A 187 5.09 14.04 -0.68
C ILE A 187 5.28 12.87 0.28
N ILE A 188 4.24 12.06 0.44
CA ILE A 188 4.18 10.96 1.39
C ILE A 188 3.84 9.66 0.66
N VAL A 189 4.70 8.66 0.83
CA VAL A 189 4.45 7.28 0.38
C VAL A 189 4.04 6.42 1.56
N THR A 190 2.98 5.61 1.39
CA THR A 190 2.43 4.76 2.44
C THR A 190 2.31 3.31 2.02
N SER A 191 2.83 2.41 2.85
CA SER A 191 2.66 0.96 2.73
C SER A 191 2.74 0.27 4.09
N SER A 192 2.36 -1.00 4.18
CA SER A 192 2.40 -1.75 5.45
C SER A 192 3.81 -1.87 6.04
N SER A 193 4.86 -1.84 5.22
CA SER A 193 6.26 -1.96 5.65
C SER A 193 6.98 -0.62 5.75
N ALA A 194 6.38 0.48 5.30
CA ALA A 194 7.02 1.79 5.20
C ALA A 194 6.25 2.91 5.92
N LEU A 195 5.08 2.61 6.48
CA LEU A 195 4.19 3.54 7.20
C LEU A 195 3.98 4.88 6.46
N CYS A 196 4.72 5.93 6.85
CA CYS A 196 4.56 7.30 6.36
C CYS A 196 5.93 7.87 5.91
N MET A 197 6.35 7.51 4.68
CA MET A 197 7.68 7.87 4.17
C MET A 197 7.66 9.20 3.44
N LYS A 198 8.58 10.09 3.80
CA LYS A 198 8.89 11.31 3.05
C LYS A 198 9.52 10.95 1.71
N VAL A 199 9.20 11.72 0.67
CA VAL A 199 9.93 11.69 -0.62
C VAL A 199 10.81 12.94 -0.73
N GLU A 200 12.06 12.77 -1.11
CA GLU A 200 13.01 13.88 -1.30
C GLU A 200 13.30 14.21 -2.76
N SER A 201 13.12 13.26 -3.66
CA SER A 201 13.33 13.49 -5.09
C SER A 201 12.48 12.56 -5.97
N ILE A 202 12.10 13.05 -7.14
CA ILE A 202 11.49 12.29 -8.24
C ILE A 202 12.32 12.56 -9.49
N ASP A 203 12.77 11.52 -10.20
CA ASP A 203 13.63 11.62 -11.38
C ASP A 203 14.88 12.48 -11.13
N ARG A 204 15.47 12.36 -9.93
CA ARG A 204 16.61 13.16 -9.42
C ARG A 204 16.31 14.66 -9.23
N ILE A 205 15.07 15.09 -9.41
CA ILE A 205 14.62 16.46 -9.14
C ILE A 205 14.18 16.55 -7.68
N PRO A 206 14.76 17.44 -6.85
CA PRO A 206 14.32 17.63 -5.48
C PRO A 206 12.84 18.05 -5.39
N VAL A 207 12.09 17.47 -4.44
CA VAL A 207 10.69 17.76 -4.18
C VAL A 207 10.41 17.87 -2.70
N GLY A 208 9.28 18.48 -2.32
CA GLY A 208 8.87 18.61 -0.93
C GLY A 208 9.73 19.55 -0.11
N GLY A 209 9.76 19.36 1.21
CA GLY A 209 10.56 20.12 2.16
C GLY A 209 10.03 21.52 2.50
N LYS A 210 8.76 21.82 2.13
CA LYS A 210 8.15 23.14 2.36
C LYS A 210 7.21 23.17 3.58
N ASP A 211 6.74 21.99 4.04
CA ASP A 211 5.90 21.86 5.24
C ASP A 211 6.38 20.70 6.15
N PRO A 212 7.62 20.74 6.61
CA PRO A 212 8.20 19.66 7.42
C PRO A 212 7.49 19.49 8.77
N GLN A 213 6.80 20.52 9.26
CA GLN A 213 6.07 20.45 10.54
C GLN A 213 4.86 19.55 10.45
N ARG A 214 4.00 19.72 9.42
CA ARG A 214 2.84 18.85 9.21
C ARG A 214 3.25 17.43 8.83
N LEU A 215 4.29 17.27 8.02
CA LEU A 215 4.84 15.96 7.72
C LEU A 215 5.27 15.23 9.01
N LYS A 216 6.05 15.89 9.86
CA LYS A 216 6.52 15.32 11.14
C LYS A 216 5.37 14.97 12.06
N LEU A 217 4.36 15.85 12.17
CA LEU A 217 3.14 15.59 12.94
C LEU A 217 2.46 14.29 12.47
N LEU A 218 2.30 14.10 11.17
CA LEU A 218 1.69 12.88 10.60
C LEU A 218 2.54 11.63 10.85
N GLN A 219 3.87 11.73 10.72
CA GLN A 219 4.80 10.64 10.99
C GLN A 219 4.75 10.21 12.46
N ASP A 220 4.76 11.18 13.40
CA ASP A 220 4.71 10.91 14.83
C ASP A 220 3.37 10.31 15.25
N ALA A 221 2.27 10.87 14.75
CA ALA A 221 0.93 10.33 14.98
C ALA A 221 0.79 8.91 14.44
N TYR A 222 1.38 8.64 13.27
CA TYR A 222 1.35 7.30 12.68
C TYR A 222 2.18 6.31 13.50
N LEU A 223 3.39 6.69 13.91
CA LEU A 223 4.26 5.84 14.73
C LEU A 223 3.61 5.52 16.08
N ALA A 224 3.03 6.52 16.74
CA ALA A 224 2.32 6.34 18.00
C ALA A 224 1.11 5.39 17.87
N LYS A 225 0.34 5.53 16.77
CA LYS A 225 -0.76 4.60 16.47
C LYS A 225 -0.24 3.18 16.23
N PHE A 226 0.79 3.01 15.42
CA PHE A 226 1.39 1.72 15.12
C PHE A 226 1.87 1.03 16.40
N GLN A 227 2.64 1.71 17.24
CA GLN A 227 3.14 1.17 18.50
C GLN A 227 2.00 0.75 19.44
N ARG A 228 0.96 1.58 19.58
CA ARG A 228 -0.19 1.27 20.43
C ARG A 228 -0.99 0.06 19.96
N GLU A 229 -1.09 -0.15 18.63
CA GLU A 229 -1.90 -1.24 18.06
C GLU A 229 -1.11 -2.54 17.87
N THR A 230 0.22 -2.49 17.93
CA THR A 230 1.10 -3.66 17.74
C THR A 230 1.91 -4.01 18.98
N ALA A 231 1.84 -3.21 20.06
CA ALA A 231 2.43 -3.60 21.36
C ALA A 231 1.67 -4.80 21.91
N VAL A 232 2.40 -5.88 22.19
CA VAL A 232 1.94 -7.07 22.89
C VAL A 232 2.16 -6.88 24.38
#